data_392723946fcef127d72dfcc6d7134595
#
_entry.id   392723946fcef127d72dfcc6d7134595
#
_cell.length_a   1.000
_cell.length_b   1.000
_cell.length_c   1.000
_cell.angle_alpha   90.00
_cell.angle_beta   90.00
_cell.angle_gamma   90.00
#
_symmetry.space_group_name_H-M   'P 1'
#
loop_
_entity.id
_entity.type
_entity.pdbx_description
1 polymer ?
#
loop_
_entity_poly.entity_id
_entity_poly.type
_entity_poly.pdbx_seq_one_letter_code
_entity_poly.pdbx_strand_id
1 'polypeptide(L)'
;SRCNIALGSVYNYFPSKSELLLATIESVWMDIFHMNGQVLVFESFTACIAWLFDTVYKSSQKYPEFFNLHSMSFAAKDKNEGRKMMEISLMHLKKNLVQILTEDQNVRENAFENELTPEIFVEYVFTLLMSILLEKQKSCEPLLTMIAHSIYESHF
;
A
#
# COMPACT_ATOMS: atom_id res chain seq x y z
N SER A 1 6.95 -25.76 -9.35
CA SER A 1 6.12 -26.98 -9.31
C SER A 1 4.68 -26.58 -9.61
N ARG A 2 4.12 -27.16 -10.67
CA ARG A 2 2.71 -27.01 -10.98
C ARG A 2 1.88 -27.69 -9.91
N CYS A 3 1.14 -26.93 -9.10
CA CYS A 3 0.14 -27.52 -8.21
C CYS A 3 -0.92 -28.20 -9.06
N ASN A 4 -0.92 -29.52 -9.04
CA ASN A 4 -1.92 -30.37 -9.70
C ASN A 4 -3.18 -30.44 -8.83
N ILE A 5 -3.78 -29.28 -8.52
CA ILE A 5 -5.05 -29.20 -7.81
C ILE A 5 -6.13 -29.07 -8.86
N ALA A 6 -7.05 -30.02 -8.89
CA ALA A 6 -8.20 -29.97 -9.79
C ALA A 6 -9.06 -28.73 -9.45
N LEU A 7 -9.54 -28.03 -10.48
CA LEU A 7 -10.35 -26.80 -10.34
C LEU A 7 -11.53 -27.02 -9.36
N GLY A 8 -12.15 -28.19 -9.40
CA GLY A 8 -13.24 -28.55 -8.47
C GLY A 8 -12.83 -28.62 -7.00
N SER A 9 -11.56 -28.94 -6.69
CA SER A 9 -11.06 -28.96 -5.31
C SER A 9 -10.85 -27.54 -4.77
N VAL A 10 -10.51 -26.58 -5.62
CA VAL A 10 -10.35 -25.16 -5.25
C VAL A 10 -11.71 -24.57 -4.86
N TYR A 11 -12.78 -24.88 -5.60
CA TYR A 11 -14.15 -24.42 -5.30
C TYR A 11 -14.75 -25.03 -4.02
N ASN A 12 -14.22 -26.17 -3.52
CA ASN A 12 -14.62 -26.73 -2.23
C ASN A 12 -14.13 -25.88 -1.05
N TYR A 13 -13.01 -25.13 -1.21
CA TYR A 13 -12.46 -24.25 -0.18
C TYR A 13 -12.95 -22.80 -0.33
N PHE A 14 -13.31 -22.38 -1.56
CA PHE A 14 -13.75 -21.03 -1.89
C PHE A 14 -15.08 -21.10 -2.66
N PRO A 15 -16.22 -20.88 -1.96
CA PRO A 15 -17.56 -21.05 -2.53
C PRO A 15 -17.85 -20.15 -3.73
N SER A 16 -17.09 -19.06 -3.92
CA SER A 16 -17.23 -18.17 -5.06
C SER A 16 -15.89 -17.77 -5.65
N LYS A 17 -15.90 -17.42 -6.94
CA LYS A 17 -14.75 -16.86 -7.64
C LYS A 17 -14.25 -15.56 -6.97
N SER A 18 -15.18 -14.78 -6.42
CA SER A 18 -14.88 -13.55 -5.69
C SER A 18 -14.10 -13.83 -4.41
N GLU A 19 -14.49 -14.83 -3.63
CA GLU A 19 -13.78 -15.23 -2.41
C GLU A 19 -12.37 -15.75 -2.69
N LEU A 20 -12.22 -16.54 -3.75
CA LEU A 20 -10.89 -16.99 -4.19
C LEU A 20 -10.01 -15.81 -4.60
N LEU A 21 -10.56 -14.86 -5.33
CA LEU A 21 -9.83 -13.64 -5.74
C LEU A 21 -9.41 -12.81 -4.51
N LEU A 22 -10.32 -12.64 -3.55
CA LEU A 22 -10.04 -11.94 -2.29
C LEU A 22 -8.93 -12.61 -1.49
N ALA A 23 -9.02 -13.92 -1.30
CA ALA A 23 -7.98 -14.69 -0.60
C ALA A 23 -6.62 -14.59 -1.31
N THR A 24 -6.62 -14.53 -2.64
CA THR A 24 -5.39 -14.34 -3.42
C THR A 24 -4.83 -12.93 -3.22
N ILE A 25 -5.67 -11.90 -3.25
CA ILE A 25 -5.28 -10.52 -3.01
C ILE A 25 -4.71 -10.38 -1.59
N GLU A 26 -5.40 -10.91 -0.59
CA GLU A 26 -4.95 -10.89 0.80
C GLU A 26 -3.61 -11.63 0.95
N SER A 27 -3.45 -12.81 0.35
CA SER A 27 -2.22 -13.57 0.38
C SER A 27 -1.04 -12.81 -0.25
N VAL A 28 -1.26 -12.11 -1.36
CA VAL A 28 -0.21 -11.31 -2.00
C VAL A 28 0.14 -10.08 -1.15
N TRP A 29 -0.84 -9.42 -0.57
CA TRP A 29 -0.58 -8.31 0.36
C TRP A 29 0.15 -8.78 1.62
N MET A 30 -0.22 -9.95 2.16
CA MET A 30 0.50 -10.57 3.28
C MET A 30 1.94 -10.92 2.89
N ASP A 31 2.18 -11.41 1.67
CA ASP A 31 3.54 -11.71 1.17
C ASP A 31 4.37 -10.42 0.98
N ILE A 32 3.74 -9.36 0.48
CA ILE A 32 4.37 -8.04 0.28
C ILE A 32 4.75 -7.41 1.61
N PHE A 33 3.84 -7.43 2.59
CA PHE A 33 3.99 -6.76 3.88
C PHE A 33 4.35 -7.71 5.02
N HIS A 34 4.45 -9.02 4.73
CA HIS A 34 4.81 -10.02 5.72
C HIS A 34 6.32 -9.96 5.99
N MET A 35 6.62 -9.18 6.95
CA MET A 35 7.96 -8.91 7.41
C MET A 35 8.33 -9.81 8.57
N ASN A 36 8.12 -11.12 8.42
CA ASN A 36 8.61 -12.17 9.31
C ASN A 36 8.64 -11.81 10.82
N GLY A 37 7.64 -11.07 11.29
CA GLY A 37 7.58 -10.59 12.67
C GLY A 37 8.61 -9.51 13.04
N GLN A 38 9.33 -8.96 12.07
CA GLN A 38 10.25 -7.85 12.32
C GLN A 38 9.48 -6.53 12.41
N VAL A 39 9.73 -5.80 13.48
CA VAL A 39 9.29 -4.41 13.59
C VAL A 39 10.22 -3.58 12.71
N LEU A 40 9.70 -2.99 11.63
CA LEU A 40 10.47 -2.04 10.85
C LEU A 40 10.56 -0.72 11.58
N VAL A 41 11.80 -0.29 11.76
CA VAL A 41 12.12 1.05 12.24
C VAL A 41 12.63 1.84 11.06
N PHE A 42 12.02 2.98 10.78
CA PHE A 42 12.44 3.90 9.73
C PHE A 42 13.08 5.14 10.34
N GLU A 43 14.15 5.62 9.72
CA GLU A 43 14.82 6.86 10.14
C GLU A 43 13.97 8.11 9.89
N SER A 44 13.04 8.02 8.93
CA SER A 44 12.15 9.12 8.55
C SER A 44 10.90 8.60 7.84
N PHE A 45 9.87 9.43 7.77
CA PHE A 45 8.66 9.12 7.02
C PHE A 45 8.95 8.94 5.52
N THR A 46 9.84 9.77 4.95
CA THR A 46 10.25 9.61 3.53
C THR A 46 10.97 8.30 3.28
N ALA A 47 11.80 7.82 4.21
CA ALA A 47 12.43 6.51 4.12
C ALA A 47 11.39 5.37 4.12
N CYS A 48 10.34 5.49 4.92
CA CYS A 48 9.23 4.55 4.91
C CYS A 48 8.49 4.54 3.56
N ILE A 49 8.18 5.70 3.00
CA ILE A 49 7.49 5.81 1.70
C ILE A 49 8.37 5.24 0.56
N ALA A 50 9.67 5.53 0.57
CA ALA A 50 10.61 4.97 -0.40
C ALA A 50 10.66 3.43 -0.33
N TRP A 51 10.73 2.89 0.88
CA TRP A 51 10.68 1.45 1.10
C TRP A 51 9.37 0.83 0.62
N LEU A 52 8.24 1.47 0.93
CA LEU A 52 6.91 1.01 0.52
C LEU A 52 6.79 0.99 -1.00
N PHE A 53 7.23 2.06 -1.67
CA PHE A 53 7.29 2.11 -3.14
C PHE A 53 8.11 0.94 -3.71
N ASP A 54 9.34 0.77 -3.25
CA ASP A 54 10.25 -0.27 -3.69
C ASP A 54 9.67 -1.68 -3.51
N THR A 55 9.06 -1.93 -2.36
CA THR A 55 8.46 -3.22 -2.01
C THR A 55 7.31 -3.53 -2.96
N VAL A 56 6.38 -2.59 -3.17
CA VAL A 56 5.24 -2.78 -4.06
C VAL A 56 5.70 -2.84 -5.52
N TYR A 57 6.65 -2.00 -5.92
CA TYR A 57 7.19 -2.01 -7.28
C TYR A 57 7.85 -3.36 -7.64
N LYS A 58 8.72 -3.89 -6.77
CA LYS A 58 9.33 -5.22 -6.95
C LYS A 58 8.30 -6.33 -6.99
N SER A 59 7.28 -6.25 -6.15
CA SER A 59 6.17 -7.21 -6.13
C SER A 59 5.34 -7.14 -7.41
N SER A 60 5.16 -5.96 -7.99
CA SER A 60 4.49 -5.79 -9.27
C SER A 60 5.22 -6.46 -10.43
N GLN A 61 6.55 -6.53 -10.36
CA GLN A 61 7.36 -7.27 -11.32
C GLN A 61 7.23 -8.80 -11.14
N LYS A 62 7.12 -9.25 -9.88
CA LYS A 62 6.95 -10.67 -9.54
C LYS A 62 5.54 -11.18 -9.82
N TYR A 63 4.53 -10.33 -9.64
CA TYR A 63 3.11 -10.67 -9.80
C TYR A 63 2.38 -9.69 -10.73
N PRO A 64 2.75 -9.61 -12.03
CA PRO A 64 2.19 -8.62 -12.94
C PRO A 64 0.67 -8.75 -13.12
N GLU A 65 0.14 -9.98 -13.10
CA GLU A 65 -1.30 -10.24 -13.21
C GLU A 65 -2.09 -9.73 -12.00
N PHE A 66 -1.48 -9.69 -10.81
CA PHE A 66 -2.11 -9.19 -9.60
C PHE A 66 -2.51 -7.73 -9.73
N PHE A 67 -1.63 -6.88 -10.25
CA PHE A 67 -1.89 -5.45 -10.43
C PHE A 67 -2.92 -5.21 -11.55
N ASN A 68 -2.92 -6.04 -12.59
CA ASN A 68 -3.93 -5.99 -13.65
C ASN A 68 -5.30 -6.44 -13.10
N LEU A 69 -5.36 -7.52 -12.34
CA LEU A 69 -6.58 -8.00 -11.69
C LEU A 69 -7.12 -7.00 -10.66
N HIS A 70 -6.23 -6.34 -9.93
CA HIS A 70 -6.60 -5.33 -8.96
C HIS A 70 -7.27 -4.13 -9.61
N SER A 71 -6.73 -3.61 -10.71
CA SER A 71 -7.36 -2.55 -11.49
C SER A 71 -8.68 -2.97 -12.11
N MET A 72 -8.79 -4.24 -12.53
CA MET A 72 -10.03 -4.82 -13.06
C MET A 72 -11.08 -5.09 -11.97
N SER A 73 -10.67 -5.47 -10.77
CA SER A 73 -11.59 -5.69 -9.63
C SER A 73 -12.25 -4.41 -9.17
N PHE A 74 -11.59 -3.26 -9.32
CA PHE A 74 -12.21 -1.95 -9.12
C PHE A 74 -13.29 -1.63 -10.17
N ALA A 75 -13.22 -2.23 -11.33
CA ALA A 75 -14.16 -2.06 -12.43
C ALA A 75 -15.31 -3.07 -12.43
N ALA A 76 -15.22 -4.18 -11.67
CA ALA A 76 -16.21 -5.25 -11.66
C ALA A 76 -17.46 -4.93 -10.82
N LYS A 77 -18.62 -5.51 -11.21
CA LYS A 77 -19.92 -5.28 -10.58
C LYS A 77 -20.04 -5.80 -9.13
N ASP A 78 -19.21 -6.75 -8.71
CA ASP A 78 -19.17 -7.30 -7.33
C ASP A 78 -18.31 -6.47 -6.38
N LYS A 79 -18.45 -5.15 -6.48
CA LYS A 79 -17.60 -4.16 -5.80
C LYS A 79 -17.66 -4.17 -4.27
N ASN A 80 -18.70 -4.78 -3.64
CA ASN A 80 -18.98 -4.48 -2.24
C ASN A 80 -18.10 -5.23 -1.24
N GLU A 81 -17.83 -6.55 -1.41
CA GLU A 81 -17.07 -7.32 -0.43
C GLU A 81 -15.56 -7.18 -0.61
N GLY A 82 -15.06 -7.31 -1.84
CA GLY A 82 -13.64 -7.14 -2.15
C GLY A 82 -13.13 -5.75 -1.84
N ARG A 83 -13.93 -4.75 -2.12
CA ARG A 83 -13.63 -3.37 -1.80
C ARG A 83 -13.54 -3.14 -0.30
N LYS A 84 -14.46 -3.71 0.49
CA LYS A 84 -14.44 -3.58 1.97
C LYS A 84 -13.20 -4.22 2.59
N MET A 85 -12.82 -5.43 2.18
CA MET A 85 -11.63 -6.09 2.71
C MET A 85 -10.35 -5.33 2.36
N MET A 86 -10.27 -4.81 1.14
CA MET A 86 -9.15 -3.96 0.74
C MET A 86 -9.13 -2.65 1.52
N GLU A 87 -10.27 -2.00 1.70
CA GLU A 87 -10.41 -0.79 2.50
C GLU A 87 -9.92 -1.02 3.94
N ILE A 88 -10.24 -2.17 4.54
CA ILE A 88 -9.78 -2.55 5.88
C ILE A 88 -8.26 -2.73 5.91
N SER A 89 -7.70 -3.47 4.95
CA SER A 89 -6.24 -3.69 4.88
C SER A 89 -5.48 -2.38 4.64
N LEU A 90 -5.99 -1.53 3.76
CA LEU A 90 -5.42 -0.21 3.50
C LEU A 90 -5.59 0.74 4.69
N MET A 91 -6.67 0.64 5.44
CA MET A 91 -6.88 1.41 6.66
C MET A 91 -5.82 1.09 7.71
N HIS A 92 -5.48 -0.18 7.91
CA HIS A 92 -4.41 -0.58 8.81
C HIS A 92 -3.05 -0.06 8.36
N LEU A 93 -2.76 -0.16 7.06
CA LEU A 93 -1.52 0.38 6.49
C LEU A 93 -1.42 1.89 6.71
N LYS A 94 -2.47 2.65 6.38
CA LYS A 94 -2.52 4.10 6.58
C LYS A 94 -2.37 4.49 8.04
N LYS A 95 -3.00 3.76 8.96
CA LYS A 95 -2.84 3.97 10.41
C LYS A 95 -1.38 3.79 10.83
N ASN A 96 -0.70 2.78 10.34
CA ASN A 96 0.73 2.58 10.61
C ASN A 96 1.59 3.71 10.03
N LEU A 97 1.25 4.19 8.82
CA LEU A 97 1.94 5.33 8.22
C LEU A 97 1.76 6.63 9.04
N VAL A 98 0.55 6.87 9.56
CA VAL A 98 0.30 8.00 10.47
C VAL A 98 1.15 7.88 11.73
N GLN A 99 1.26 6.69 12.31
CA GLN A 99 2.11 6.47 13.47
C GLN A 99 3.58 6.77 13.16
N ILE A 100 4.12 6.25 12.06
CA ILE A 100 5.50 6.51 11.64
C ILE A 100 5.72 8.02 11.41
N LEU A 101 4.76 8.71 10.79
CA LEU A 101 4.83 10.14 10.57
C LEU A 101 4.85 10.94 11.89
N THR A 102 4.04 10.56 12.85
CA THR A 102 3.95 11.25 14.14
C THR A 102 5.13 10.95 15.07
N GLU A 103 5.79 9.83 14.87
CA GLU A 103 7.00 9.44 15.63
C GLU A 103 8.30 9.97 14.99
N ASP A 104 8.25 10.48 13.76
CA ASP A 104 9.41 11.05 13.06
C ASP A 104 9.84 12.37 13.67
N GLN A 105 10.98 12.34 14.37
CA GLN A 105 11.55 13.49 15.10
C GLN A 105 12.05 14.61 14.17
N ASN A 106 12.17 14.35 12.87
CA ASN A 106 12.62 15.34 11.89
C ASN A 106 11.48 16.21 11.38
N VAL A 107 10.25 15.84 11.64
CA VAL A 107 9.06 16.62 11.25
C VAL A 107 9.02 17.92 12.05
N ARG A 108 8.94 19.06 11.36
CA ARG A 108 8.85 20.36 12.01
C ARG A 108 7.57 20.51 12.83
N GLU A 109 7.62 21.25 13.94
CA GLU A 109 6.50 21.40 14.87
C GLU A 109 5.22 21.92 14.23
N ASN A 110 5.34 22.82 13.25
CA ASN A 110 4.23 23.45 12.54
C ASN A 110 3.95 22.82 11.17
N ALA A 111 4.34 21.55 10.93
CA ALA A 111 4.07 20.86 9.67
C ALA A 111 2.57 20.64 9.44
N PHE A 112 1.82 20.46 10.52
CA PHE A 112 0.39 20.16 10.48
C PHE A 112 -0.39 21.25 11.19
N GLU A 113 -0.99 22.13 10.41
CA GLU A 113 -1.78 23.26 10.90
C GLU A 113 -3.14 23.32 10.21
N ASN A 114 -4.10 23.91 10.89
CA ASN A 114 -5.47 24.10 10.42
C ASN A 114 -6.14 22.77 10.03
N GLU A 115 -6.55 22.65 8.77
CA GLU A 115 -7.24 21.46 8.25
C GLU A 115 -6.28 20.35 7.79
N LEU A 116 -4.97 20.62 7.70
CA LEU A 116 -3.99 19.62 7.32
C LEU A 116 -3.54 18.84 8.56
N THR A 117 -4.15 17.70 8.78
CA THR A 117 -3.76 16.75 9.84
C THR A 117 -2.79 15.69 9.32
N PRO A 118 -2.04 14.99 10.20
CA PRO A 118 -1.23 13.85 9.78
C PRO A 118 -2.01 12.79 9.00
N GLU A 119 -3.26 12.52 9.39
CA GLU A 119 -4.15 11.57 8.72
C GLU A 119 -4.48 12.01 7.30
N ILE A 120 -4.86 13.28 7.11
CA ILE A 120 -5.16 13.84 5.79
C ILE A 120 -3.91 13.87 4.92
N PHE A 121 -2.77 14.21 5.49
CA PHE A 121 -1.50 14.20 4.77
C PHE A 121 -1.16 12.79 4.26
N VAL A 122 -1.29 11.77 5.12
CA VAL A 122 -1.08 10.37 4.73
C VAL A 122 -2.06 9.93 3.65
N GLU A 123 -3.32 10.34 3.71
CA GLU A 123 -4.29 10.06 2.63
C GLU A 123 -3.84 10.60 1.27
N TYR A 124 -3.35 11.83 1.23
CA TYR A 124 -2.85 12.44 -0.02
C TYR A 124 -1.57 11.77 -0.50
N VAL A 125 -0.61 11.53 0.39
CA VAL A 125 0.64 10.82 0.06
C VAL A 125 0.33 9.42 -0.48
N PHE A 126 -0.56 8.69 0.18
CA PHE A 126 -0.94 7.34 -0.23
C PHE A 126 -1.63 7.36 -1.62
N THR A 127 -2.53 8.29 -1.86
CA THR A 127 -3.21 8.45 -3.16
C THR A 127 -2.21 8.73 -4.28
N LEU A 128 -1.25 9.61 -4.06
CA LEU A 128 -0.19 9.91 -5.03
C LEU A 128 0.73 8.71 -5.26
N LEU A 129 1.13 8.03 -4.19
CA LEU A 129 1.93 6.81 -4.27
C LEU A 129 1.25 5.72 -5.11
N MET A 130 -0.04 5.49 -4.87
CA MET A 130 -0.81 4.52 -5.64
C MET A 130 -0.93 4.92 -7.11
N SER A 131 -1.11 6.21 -7.41
CA SER A 131 -1.13 6.71 -8.78
C SER A 131 0.20 6.45 -9.51
N ILE A 132 1.32 6.75 -8.86
CA ILE A 132 2.67 6.51 -9.39
C ILE A 132 2.88 5.02 -9.70
N LEU A 133 2.45 4.14 -8.79
CA LEU A 133 2.57 2.68 -8.96
C LEU A 133 1.66 2.15 -10.08
N LEU A 134 0.42 2.62 -10.16
CA LEU A 134 -0.54 2.22 -11.22
C LEU A 134 -0.10 2.69 -12.62
N GLU A 135 0.52 3.85 -12.71
CA GLU A 135 1.12 4.37 -13.93
C GLU A 135 2.45 3.70 -14.29
N LYS A 136 2.90 2.75 -13.46
CA LYS A 136 4.16 2.00 -13.65
C LYS A 136 5.39 2.91 -13.74
N GLN A 137 5.38 4.03 -13.03
CA GLN A 137 6.54 4.89 -12.94
C GLN A 137 7.65 4.16 -12.18
N LYS A 138 8.89 4.38 -12.62
CA LYS A 138 10.07 3.66 -12.09
C LYS A 138 10.66 4.29 -10.83
N SER A 139 10.17 5.46 -10.44
CA SER A 139 10.69 6.22 -9.31
C SER A 139 9.58 7.02 -8.65
N CYS A 140 9.66 7.16 -7.32
CA CYS A 140 8.82 8.05 -6.54
C CYS A 140 9.58 9.27 -5.99
N GLU A 141 10.80 9.53 -6.46
CA GLU A 141 11.64 10.65 -5.98
C GLU A 141 10.93 12.01 -5.99
N PRO A 142 10.16 12.40 -7.02
CA PRO A 142 9.41 13.65 -6.97
C PRO A 142 8.41 13.71 -5.80
N LEU A 143 7.77 12.59 -5.47
CA LEU A 143 6.87 12.50 -4.30
C LEU A 143 7.66 12.65 -3.00
N LEU A 144 8.81 11.99 -2.86
CA LEU A 144 9.66 12.10 -1.68
C LEU A 144 10.14 13.54 -1.47
N THR A 145 10.53 14.23 -2.55
CA THR A 145 10.90 15.63 -2.52
C THR A 145 9.74 16.53 -2.06
N MET A 146 8.54 16.27 -2.57
CA MET A 146 7.33 16.99 -2.18
C MET A 146 7.01 16.81 -0.69
N ILE A 147 7.11 15.56 -0.20
CA ILE A 147 6.92 15.25 1.22
C ILE A 147 7.97 15.99 2.05
N ALA A 148 9.24 15.88 1.71
CA ALA A 148 10.33 16.50 2.45
C ALA A 148 10.15 18.02 2.58
N HIS A 149 9.80 18.71 1.48
CA HIS A 149 9.52 20.15 1.50
C HIS A 149 8.28 20.51 2.34
N SER A 150 7.33 19.58 2.47
CA SER A 150 6.10 19.84 3.21
C SER A 150 6.26 19.71 4.72
N ILE A 151 7.07 18.75 5.19
CA ILE A 151 7.09 18.38 6.61
C ILE A 151 8.44 18.56 7.32
N TYR A 152 9.54 18.63 6.57
CA TYR A 152 10.86 18.84 7.18
C TYR A 152 11.29 20.31 7.08
N GLU A 153 12.20 20.72 7.95
CA GLU A 153 12.79 22.05 7.86
C GLU A 153 13.64 22.17 6.60
N SER A 154 13.48 23.28 5.88
CA SER A 154 14.38 23.64 4.82
C SER A 154 15.71 24.09 5.45
N HIS A 155 16.71 23.26 5.38
CA HIS A 155 18.07 23.69 5.67
C HIS A 155 18.52 24.59 4.51
N PHE A 156 18.30 25.88 4.65
CA PHE A 156 18.98 26.92 3.87
C PHE A 156 20.29 27.29 4.52
#